data_c2024f18b826bc6b4083d6c1d239e9a5
#
_entry.id   c2024f18b826bc6b4083d6c1d239e9a5
#
_cell.length_a   1.000
_cell.length_b   1.000
_cell.length_c   1.000
_cell.angle_alpha   90.00
_cell.angle_beta   90.00
_cell.angle_gamma   90.00
#
_symmetry.space_group_name_H-M   'P 1'
#
loop_
_entity.id
_entity.type
_entity.pdbx_description
1 polymer ?
#
loop_
_entity_poly.entity_id
_entity_poly.type
_entity_poly.pdbx_seq_one_letter_code
_entity_poly.pdbx_strand_id
1 'polypeptide(L)'
;MNKFSGTISQIQQSGAILLVDIDVDGHGFSALLIESGAQPEWLQTGNTIELIFKETEVSLAKNLSGLISTRNRMGCTVQQIERGDLLSKVVLQFQQHTITSAITTRSVDLLALKNGDKVEALVKANEISLMKRQKFENVAI
;
A
#
# COMPACT_ATOMS: atom_id res chain seq x y z
N MET A 1 -1.90 10.13 -2.84
CA MET A 1 -1.56 9.22 -1.74
C MET A 1 -2.56 8.07 -1.71
N ASN A 2 -2.06 6.85 -1.62
CA ASN A 2 -2.91 5.66 -1.56
C ASN A 2 -3.31 5.38 -0.11
N LYS A 3 -4.55 4.92 0.08
CA LYS A 3 -5.10 4.76 1.42
C LYS A 3 -6.11 3.61 1.44
N PHE A 4 -5.95 2.74 2.44
CA PHE A 4 -6.93 1.68 2.73
C PHE A 4 -7.37 1.77 4.18
N SER A 5 -8.60 1.34 4.44
CA SER A 5 -9.04 1.01 5.80
C SER A 5 -8.80 -0.47 6.04
N GLY A 6 -8.23 -0.81 7.17
CA GLY A 6 -7.96 -2.21 7.49
C GLY A 6 -8.05 -2.47 8.99
N THR A 7 -8.05 -3.74 9.35
CA THR A 7 -8.11 -4.19 10.74
C THR A 7 -6.77 -4.79 11.13
N ILE A 8 -6.23 -4.35 12.26
CA ILE A 8 -4.98 -4.90 12.79
C ILE A 8 -5.23 -6.33 13.25
N SER A 9 -4.51 -7.29 12.67
CA SER A 9 -4.64 -8.70 13.01
C SER A 9 -3.57 -9.18 13.99
N GLN A 10 -2.38 -8.58 13.96
CA GLN A 10 -1.28 -8.99 14.83
C GLN A 10 -0.29 -7.85 14.97
N ILE A 11 0.29 -7.72 16.18
CA ILE A 11 1.40 -6.79 16.44
C ILE A 11 2.51 -7.57 17.11
N GLN A 12 3.71 -7.49 16.54
CA GLN A 12 4.93 -8.03 17.14
C GLN A 12 5.87 -6.88 17.45
N GLN A 13 6.54 -6.94 18.59
CA GLN A 13 7.45 -5.88 19.01
C GLN A 13 8.81 -6.45 19.37
N SER A 14 9.85 -5.79 18.92
CA SER A 14 11.23 -6.06 19.31
C SER A 14 11.95 -4.73 19.49
N GLY A 15 12.19 -4.34 20.75
CA GLY A 15 12.72 -3.03 21.07
C GLY A 15 11.78 -1.92 20.58
N ALA A 16 12.30 -0.99 19.80
CA ALA A 16 11.52 0.10 19.21
C ALA A 16 10.85 -0.27 17.89
N ILE A 17 11.01 -1.50 17.43
CA ILE A 17 10.49 -1.95 16.13
C ILE A 17 9.17 -2.68 16.35
N LEU A 18 8.15 -2.26 15.62
CA LEU A 18 6.85 -2.91 15.58
C LEU A 18 6.61 -3.47 14.18
N LEU A 19 6.21 -4.73 14.10
CA LEU A 19 5.71 -5.34 12.88
C LEU A 19 4.20 -5.51 13.04
N VAL A 20 3.44 -4.80 12.25
CA VAL A 20 1.98 -4.77 12.33
C VAL A 20 1.39 -5.44 11.10
N ASP A 21 0.59 -6.46 11.32
CA ASP A 21 -0.15 -7.12 10.24
C ASP A 21 -1.57 -6.54 10.20
N ILE A 22 -2.02 -6.21 9.01
CA ILE A 22 -3.31 -5.56 8.77
C ILE A 22 -4.06 -6.35 7.70
N ASP A 23 -5.34 -6.61 7.94
CA ASP A 23 -6.24 -7.20 6.97
C ASP A 23 -7.04 -6.11 6.28
N VAL A 24 -6.97 -6.07 4.95
CA VAL A 24 -7.75 -5.18 4.11
C VAL A 24 -8.60 -6.04 3.19
N ASP A 25 -9.88 -6.19 3.51
CA ASP A 25 -10.83 -6.97 2.73
C ASP A 25 -10.31 -8.38 2.39
N GLY A 26 -9.72 -9.06 3.37
CA GLY A 26 -9.20 -10.41 3.23
C GLY A 26 -7.78 -10.49 2.68
N HIS A 27 -7.16 -9.36 2.35
CA HIS A 27 -5.79 -9.31 1.88
C HIS A 27 -4.86 -8.81 2.99
N GLY A 28 -3.79 -9.55 3.26
CA GLY A 28 -2.85 -9.22 4.33
C GLY A 28 -1.79 -8.23 3.90
N PHE A 29 -1.58 -7.21 4.72
CA PHE A 29 -0.49 -6.25 4.61
C PHE A 29 0.36 -6.29 5.86
N SER A 30 1.62 -5.88 5.74
CA SER A 30 2.53 -5.73 6.87
C SER A 30 3.16 -4.34 6.84
N ALA A 31 3.16 -3.68 7.99
CA ALA A 31 3.84 -2.40 8.17
C ALA A 31 4.92 -2.55 9.22
N LEU A 32 6.09 -2.00 8.95
CA LEU A 32 7.23 -1.98 9.87
C LEU A 32 7.40 -0.56 10.40
N LEU A 33 7.19 -0.39 11.71
CA LEU A 33 7.19 0.92 12.34
C LEU A 33 8.33 1.01 13.35
N ILE A 34 8.86 2.21 13.53
CA ILE A 34 9.82 2.51 14.59
C ILE A 34 9.13 3.47 15.56
N GLU A 35 8.90 3.00 16.79
CA GLU A 35 8.29 3.78 17.83
C GLU A 35 9.30 4.02 18.95
N SER A 36 9.67 5.28 19.15
CA SER A 36 10.64 5.67 20.17
C SER A 36 10.01 6.03 21.51
N GLY A 37 8.70 5.92 21.64
CA GLY A 37 7.96 6.24 22.85
C GLY A 37 6.87 5.24 23.13
N ALA A 38 5.85 5.66 23.89
CA ALA A 38 4.70 4.83 24.17
C ALA A 38 3.92 4.55 22.87
N GLN A 39 3.50 3.29 22.69
CA GLN A 39 2.67 2.90 21.57
C GLN A 39 1.34 3.67 21.63
N PRO A 40 0.86 4.24 20.49
CA PRO A 40 -0.42 4.93 20.48
C PRO A 40 -1.56 4.00 20.91
N GLU A 41 -2.54 4.55 21.62
CA GLU A 41 -3.67 3.77 22.13
C GLU A 41 -4.47 3.09 21.02
N TRP A 42 -4.57 3.74 19.85
CA TRP A 42 -5.32 3.19 18.72
C TRP A 42 -4.61 2.02 18.03
N LEU A 43 -3.32 1.82 18.30
CA LEU A 43 -2.54 0.74 17.71
C LEU A 43 -2.69 -0.53 18.52
N GLN A 44 -3.81 -1.21 18.34
CA GLN A 44 -4.15 -2.45 19.03
C GLN A 44 -4.81 -3.44 18.09
N THR A 45 -4.55 -4.73 18.34
CA THR A 45 -5.18 -5.82 17.59
C THR A 45 -6.71 -5.69 17.66
N GLY A 46 -7.34 -5.84 16.51
CA GLY A 46 -8.79 -5.73 16.36
C GLY A 46 -9.28 -4.34 15.98
N ASN A 47 -8.44 -3.31 16.10
CA ASN A 47 -8.83 -1.96 15.75
C ASN A 47 -8.76 -1.75 14.23
N THR A 48 -9.67 -0.92 13.73
CA THR A 48 -9.65 -0.44 12.36
C THR A 48 -8.78 0.80 12.27
N ILE A 49 -7.87 0.80 11.31
CA ILE A 49 -6.92 1.89 11.09
C ILE A 49 -6.86 2.25 9.61
N GLU A 50 -6.22 3.37 9.30
CA GLU A 50 -5.91 3.76 7.94
C GLU A 50 -4.48 3.34 7.62
N LEU A 51 -4.32 2.68 6.48
CA LEU A 51 -3.03 2.27 5.93
C LEU A 51 -2.74 3.18 4.74
N ILE A 52 -1.58 3.84 4.74
CA ILE A 52 -1.26 4.88 3.77
C ILE A 52 0.11 4.62 3.17
N PHE A 53 0.23 4.80 1.87
CA PHE A 53 1.52 4.75 1.19
C PHE A 53 1.53 5.71 0.00
N LYS A 54 2.70 6.28 -0.28
CA LYS A 54 2.87 7.26 -1.35
C LYS A 54 2.88 6.58 -2.71
N GLU A 55 2.39 7.31 -3.71
CA GLU A 55 2.38 6.82 -5.09
C GLU A 55 3.80 6.49 -5.58
N THR A 56 4.79 7.30 -5.16
CA THR A 56 6.20 7.10 -5.53
C THR A 56 6.85 5.90 -4.86
N GLU A 57 6.21 5.30 -3.86
CA GLU A 57 6.72 4.13 -3.15
C GLU A 57 6.11 2.82 -3.67
N VAL A 58 5.27 2.89 -4.69
CA VAL A 58 4.67 1.72 -5.32
C VAL A 58 5.49 1.31 -6.53
N SER A 59 6.11 0.14 -6.44
CA SER A 59 6.80 -0.49 -7.58
C SER A 59 5.82 -1.38 -8.32
N LEU A 60 6.03 -1.54 -9.62
CA LEU A 60 5.23 -2.43 -10.44
C LEU A 60 6.08 -3.56 -10.99
N ALA A 61 5.52 -4.76 -11.01
CA ALA A 61 6.15 -5.92 -11.60
C ALA A 61 5.18 -6.58 -12.58
N LYS A 62 5.70 -7.02 -13.72
CA LYS A 62 4.93 -7.72 -14.72
C LYS A 62 5.56 -9.08 -14.96
N ASN A 63 4.77 -10.13 -14.79
CA ASN A 63 5.25 -11.52 -14.89
C ASN A 63 6.36 -11.85 -13.89
N LEU A 64 6.23 -11.34 -12.66
CA LEU A 64 7.22 -11.61 -11.62
C LEU A 64 7.16 -13.07 -11.21
N SER A 65 8.30 -13.73 -11.21
CA SER A 65 8.43 -15.13 -10.77
C SER A 65 9.56 -15.27 -9.75
N GLY A 66 9.55 -16.37 -9.01
CA GLY A 66 10.54 -16.64 -7.96
C GLY A 66 10.16 -15.97 -6.65
N LEU A 67 11.17 -15.76 -5.79
CA LEU A 67 10.99 -15.21 -4.45
C LEU A 67 11.46 -13.76 -4.40
N ILE A 68 10.71 -12.94 -3.67
CA ILE A 68 11.05 -11.54 -3.43
C ILE A 68 10.79 -11.21 -1.96
N SER A 69 11.60 -10.35 -1.37
CA SER A 69 11.48 -9.99 0.05
C SER A 69 10.30 -9.07 0.36
N THR A 70 9.79 -8.35 -0.64
CA THR A 70 8.64 -7.47 -0.45
C THR A 70 7.38 -8.30 -0.20
N ARG A 71 6.75 -8.08 0.96
CA ARG A 71 5.59 -8.86 1.38
C ARG A 71 4.26 -8.26 0.94
N ASN A 72 4.20 -6.93 0.79
CA ASN A 72 2.98 -6.27 0.36
C ASN A 72 2.89 -6.30 -1.16
N ARG A 73 2.21 -7.30 -1.66
CA ARG A 73 2.05 -7.55 -3.09
C ARG A 73 0.56 -7.53 -3.43
N MET A 74 0.19 -6.69 -4.38
CA MET A 74 -1.19 -6.51 -4.79
C MET A 74 -1.35 -6.87 -6.25
N GLY A 75 -2.16 -7.90 -6.53
CA GLY A 75 -2.51 -8.24 -7.91
C GLY A 75 -3.46 -7.18 -8.46
N CYS A 76 -3.03 -6.48 -9.49
CA CYS A 76 -3.74 -5.32 -10.03
C CYS A 76 -3.97 -5.45 -11.53
N THR A 77 -4.94 -4.65 -12.02
CA THR A 77 -5.14 -4.45 -13.45
C THR A 77 -4.87 -2.98 -13.77
N VAL A 78 -4.09 -2.70 -14.81
CA VAL A 78 -3.84 -1.34 -15.25
C VAL A 78 -5.10 -0.76 -15.86
N GLN A 79 -5.60 0.36 -15.26
CA GLN A 79 -6.79 1.05 -15.76
C GLN A 79 -6.44 2.19 -16.70
N GLN A 80 -5.40 2.95 -16.35
CA GLN A 80 -5.04 4.16 -17.10
C GLN A 80 -3.56 4.45 -16.87
N ILE A 81 -2.92 5.00 -17.88
CA ILE A 81 -1.54 5.47 -17.81
C ILE A 81 -1.54 6.96 -18.16
N GLU A 82 -1.16 7.78 -17.20
CA GLU A 82 -0.95 9.22 -17.41
C GLU A 82 0.55 9.42 -17.67
N ARG A 83 0.89 9.45 -18.96
CA ARG A 83 2.27 9.48 -19.40
C ARG A 83 2.83 10.90 -19.31
N GLY A 84 3.91 11.10 -18.56
CA GLY A 84 4.72 12.32 -18.59
C GLY A 84 6.02 12.09 -19.31
N ASP A 85 6.85 13.13 -19.42
CA ASP A 85 8.14 13.01 -20.11
C ASP A 85 9.11 12.11 -19.34
N LEU A 86 9.21 12.29 -18.04
CA LEU A 86 10.15 11.53 -17.19
C LEU A 86 9.44 10.70 -16.13
N LEU A 87 8.28 11.17 -15.66
CA LEU A 87 7.50 10.50 -14.64
C LEU A 87 6.10 10.24 -15.18
N SER A 88 5.60 9.04 -14.94
CA SER A 88 4.26 8.62 -15.36
C SER A 88 3.48 8.15 -14.15
N LYS A 89 2.17 8.34 -14.17
CA LYS A 89 1.27 7.78 -13.18
C LYS A 89 0.48 6.63 -13.78
N VAL A 90 0.47 5.51 -13.09
CA VAL A 90 -0.28 4.33 -13.50
C VAL A 90 -1.41 4.13 -12.50
N VAL A 91 -2.64 4.22 -12.98
CA VAL A 91 -3.84 3.99 -12.18
C VAL A 91 -4.18 2.52 -12.27
N LEU A 92 -4.34 1.89 -11.11
CA LEU A 92 -4.49 0.45 -10.96
C LEU A 92 -5.77 0.11 -10.23
N GLN A 93 -6.38 -0.99 -10.63
CA GLN A 93 -7.49 -1.60 -9.90
C GLN A 93 -6.95 -2.75 -9.06
N PHE A 94 -7.06 -2.63 -7.74
CA PHE A 94 -6.78 -3.69 -6.78
C PHE A 94 -8.07 -4.06 -6.06
N GLN A 95 -8.63 -5.24 -6.34
CA GLN A 95 -9.95 -5.62 -5.83
C GLN A 95 -10.98 -4.53 -6.18
N GLN A 96 -11.62 -3.92 -5.18
CA GLN A 96 -12.57 -2.82 -5.36
C GLN A 96 -11.91 -1.45 -5.18
N HIS A 97 -10.59 -1.43 -4.98
CA HIS A 97 -9.85 -0.21 -4.71
C HIS A 97 -9.13 0.30 -5.94
N THR A 98 -8.99 1.61 -6.02
CA THR A 98 -8.15 2.26 -7.01
C THR A 98 -6.89 2.76 -6.33
N ILE A 99 -5.74 2.36 -6.83
CA ILE A 99 -4.45 2.84 -6.33
C ILE A 99 -3.65 3.43 -7.49
N THR A 100 -2.68 4.25 -7.17
CA THR A 100 -1.83 4.90 -8.17
C THR A 100 -0.37 4.63 -7.85
N SER A 101 0.40 4.33 -8.89
CA SER A 101 1.85 4.19 -8.83
C SER A 101 2.49 5.26 -9.70
N ALA A 102 3.45 5.99 -9.15
CA ALA A 102 4.24 6.95 -9.91
C ALA A 102 5.61 6.33 -10.16
N ILE A 103 5.89 6.02 -11.40
CA ILE A 103 7.14 5.40 -11.85
C ILE A 103 7.74 6.21 -12.99
N THR A 104 9.00 5.96 -13.29
CA THR A 104 9.63 6.63 -14.43
C THR A 104 8.94 6.20 -15.73
N THR A 105 8.86 7.12 -16.66
CA THR A 105 8.31 6.82 -17.99
C THR A 105 9.14 5.74 -18.68
N ARG A 106 10.45 5.73 -18.42
CA ARG A 106 11.33 4.65 -18.88
C ARG A 106 10.87 3.28 -18.39
N SER A 107 10.41 3.18 -17.15
CA SER A 107 9.89 1.92 -16.58
C SER A 107 8.57 1.51 -17.26
N VAL A 108 7.70 2.46 -17.54
CA VAL A 108 6.47 2.17 -18.30
C VAL A 108 6.81 1.52 -19.65
N ASP A 109 7.81 2.07 -20.33
CA ASP A 109 8.25 1.55 -21.62
C ASP A 109 8.93 0.18 -21.49
N LEU A 110 9.79 0.03 -20.48
CA LEU A 110 10.50 -1.24 -20.22
C LEU A 110 9.51 -2.37 -19.97
N LEU A 111 8.46 -2.10 -19.18
CA LEU A 111 7.44 -3.08 -18.88
C LEU A 111 6.38 -3.20 -19.98
N ALA A 112 6.45 -2.36 -21.00
CA ALA A 112 5.46 -2.28 -22.06
C ALA A 112 4.03 -2.24 -21.51
N LEU A 113 3.80 -1.38 -20.51
CA LEU A 113 2.51 -1.32 -19.83
C LEU A 113 1.42 -0.78 -20.75
N LYS A 114 0.26 -1.42 -20.70
CA LYS A 114 -0.94 -1.05 -21.44
C LYS A 114 -2.15 -1.18 -20.53
N ASN A 115 -3.20 -0.43 -20.85
CA ASN A 115 -4.49 -0.60 -20.17
C ASN A 115 -4.96 -2.05 -20.29
N GLY A 116 -5.41 -2.61 -19.19
CA GLY A 116 -5.84 -4.00 -19.11
C GLY A 116 -4.76 -4.99 -18.70
N ASP A 117 -3.51 -4.59 -18.65
CA ASP A 117 -2.42 -5.46 -18.22
C ASP A 117 -2.59 -5.89 -16.77
N LYS A 118 -2.25 -7.15 -16.49
CA LYS A 118 -2.15 -7.67 -15.13
C LYS A 118 -0.74 -7.42 -14.63
N VAL A 119 -0.65 -6.75 -13.48
CA VAL A 119 0.63 -6.43 -12.84
C VAL A 119 0.53 -6.66 -11.34
N GLU A 120 1.66 -6.72 -10.67
CA GLU A 120 1.70 -6.67 -9.21
C GLU A 120 2.21 -5.31 -8.77
N ALA A 121 1.51 -4.70 -7.81
CA ALA A 121 1.99 -3.52 -7.12
C ALA A 121 2.68 -3.98 -5.83
N LEU A 122 3.85 -3.44 -5.57
CA LEU A 122 4.73 -3.86 -4.49
C LEU A 122 5.08 -2.64 -3.63
N VAL A 123 4.92 -2.78 -2.30
CA VAL A 123 5.28 -1.73 -1.34
C VAL A 123 6.03 -2.36 -0.18
N LYS A 124 7.20 -1.86 0.14
CA LYS A 124 7.96 -2.37 1.28
C LYS A 124 7.27 -2.03 2.59
N ALA A 125 7.40 -2.91 3.58
CA ALA A 125 6.73 -2.75 4.87
C ALA A 125 7.07 -1.43 5.58
N ASN A 126 8.31 -0.95 5.45
CA ASN A 126 8.73 0.30 6.07
C ASN A 126 8.25 1.56 5.34
N GLU A 127 7.64 1.40 4.17
CA GLU A 127 7.07 2.51 3.41
C GLU A 127 5.57 2.68 3.64
N ILE A 128 4.97 1.81 4.45
CA ILE A 128 3.58 1.92 4.85
C ILE A 128 3.49 2.71 6.14
N SER A 129 2.63 3.72 6.16
CA SER A 129 2.29 4.48 7.35
C SER A 129 0.91 4.09 7.85
N LEU A 130 0.74 4.10 9.16
CA LEU A 130 -0.54 3.82 9.78
C LEU A 130 -1.06 5.08 10.45
N MET A 131 -2.36 5.30 10.35
CA MET A 131 -3.04 6.42 10.99
C MET A 131 -4.27 5.93 11.71
N LYS A 132 -4.57 6.63 12.80
CA LYS A 132 -5.85 6.45 13.47
C LYS A 132 -6.97 6.71 12.45
N ARG A 133 -7.96 5.82 12.44
CA ARG A 133 -9.13 6.05 11.61
C ARG A 133 -9.83 7.31 12.10
N GLN A 134 -9.95 8.29 11.22
CA GLN A 134 -10.78 9.45 11.49
C GLN A 134 -12.24 9.03 11.35
N LYS A 135 -12.92 8.96 12.48
CA LYS A 135 -14.37 9.01 12.44
C LYS A 135 -14.72 10.41 11.96
N PHE A 136 -15.18 10.53 10.74
CA PHE A 136 -16.06 11.63 10.45
C PHE A 136 -17.28 11.38 11.34
N GLU A 137 -17.25 11.93 12.54
CA GLU A 137 -18.50 12.16 13.20
C GLU A 137 -19.31 12.94 12.19
N ASN A 138 -20.40 12.36 11.82
CA ASN A 138 -21.41 13.02 11.06
C ASN A 138 -21.79 14.23 11.88
N VAL A 139 -21.09 15.33 11.63
CA VAL A 139 -21.54 16.63 12.10
C VAL A 139 -22.76 16.91 11.24
N ALA A 140 -23.86 16.29 11.60
CA ALA A 140 -25.15 16.71 11.13
C ALA A 140 -25.38 18.07 11.75
N ILE A 141 -25.01 19.03 11.02
CA ILE A 141 -25.36 20.39 11.35
C ILE A 141 -26.73 20.62 10.73
#